data_694216a9504598535e87ca97fc040e7a
#
_entry.id   694216a9504598535e87ca97fc040e7a
#
_cell.length_a   1.000
_cell.length_b   1.000
_cell.length_c   1.000
_cell.angle_alpha   90.00
_cell.angle_beta   90.00
_cell.angle_gamma   90.00
#
_symmetry.space_group_name_H-M   'P 1'
#
loop_
_entity.id
_entity.type
_entity.pdbx_description
1 polymer ?
#
loop_
_entity_poly.entity_id
_entity_poly.type
_entity_poly.pdbx_seq_one_letter_code
_entity_poly.pdbx_strand_id
1 'polypeptide(L)'
;MQFASDEIRTERLLLRRARLNDAEAMHKIMSDPVAMRYWSTPPHSELAETEQWIASMAESDPATRDDFIVTFGGRLIGKLGAWRLPEFGFLLDRVYWGQGYASEAMAAFIERRRSLGSSELTADVDPRNQASLRILGRHGFVETGRASGTWQVGDELCDSVYFRLAL
;
A
#
# COMPACT_ATOMS: atom_id res chain seq x y z
N MET A 1 8.23 -17.09 -21.69
CA MET A 1 8.24 -16.59 -20.31
C MET A 1 7.70 -15.16 -20.35
N GLN A 2 6.51 -14.95 -19.81
CA GLN A 2 5.90 -13.61 -19.80
C GLN A 2 6.46 -12.89 -18.57
N PHE A 3 7.35 -11.94 -18.79
CA PHE A 3 7.84 -11.08 -17.70
C PHE A 3 6.66 -10.25 -17.16
N ALA A 4 6.52 -10.23 -15.85
CA ALA A 4 5.53 -9.39 -15.21
C ALA A 4 5.79 -7.92 -15.58
N SER A 5 4.79 -7.24 -16.10
CA SER A 5 4.90 -5.81 -16.42
C SER A 5 5.24 -5.01 -15.15
N ASP A 6 6.14 -4.05 -15.28
CA ASP A 6 6.47 -3.10 -14.21
C ASP A 6 5.42 -1.99 -14.06
N GLU A 7 4.35 -2.06 -14.85
CA GLU A 7 3.24 -1.12 -14.82
C GLU A 7 1.90 -1.86 -14.82
N ILE A 8 0.93 -1.26 -14.12
CA ILE A 8 -0.48 -1.66 -14.16
C ILE A 8 -1.28 -0.43 -14.57
N ARG A 9 -2.04 -0.54 -15.67
CA ARG A 9 -2.93 0.53 -16.13
C ARG A 9 -4.36 0.18 -15.82
N THR A 10 -5.08 1.16 -15.27
CA THR A 10 -6.52 1.07 -15.02
C THR A 10 -7.23 2.16 -15.82
N GLU A 11 -8.52 2.34 -15.62
CA GLU A 11 -9.29 3.39 -16.28
C GLU A 11 -8.73 4.80 -15.99
N ARG A 12 -8.36 5.06 -14.73
CA ARG A 12 -7.91 6.40 -14.29
C ARG A 12 -6.46 6.45 -13.83
N LEU A 13 -5.87 5.29 -13.48
CA LEU A 13 -4.60 5.23 -12.77
C LEU A 13 -3.50 4.56 -13.59
N LEU A 14 -2.27 4.94 -13.28
CA LEU A 14 -1.08 4.18 -13.63
C LEU A 14 -0.35 3.84 -12.33
N LEU A 15 -0.20 2.54 -12.08
CA LEU A 15 0.67 2.00 -11.03
C LEU A 15 2.00 1.64 -11.68
N ARG A 16 3.09 2.17 -11.18
CA ARG A 16 4.44 1.95 -11.71
C ARG A 16 5.46 1.74 -10.59
N ARG A 17 6.63 1.26 -10.95
CA ARG A 17 7.72 1.12 -9.98
C ARG A 17 8.16 2.48 -9.44
N ALA A 18 8.64 2.47 -8.21
CA ALA A 18 9.19 3.65 -7.55
C ALA A 18 10.48 4.10 -8.26
N ARG A 19 10.72 5.41 -8.25
CA ARG A 19 11.93 6.07 -8.73
C ARG A 19 12.48 6.95 -7.62
N LEU A 20 13.78 7.15 -7.57
CA LEU A 20 14.39 7.96 -6.51
C LEU A 20 13.84 9.39 -6.46
N ASN A 21 13.48 9.96 -7.61
CA ASN A 21 12.88 11.29 -7.67
C ASN A 21 11.40 11.36 -7.26
N ASP A 22 10.80 10.25 -6.83
CA ASP A 22 9.46 10.25 -6.24
C ASP A 22 9.46 10.75 -4.79
N ALA A 23 10.61 10.87 -4.17
CA ALA A 23 10.73 11.13 -2.74
C ALA A 23 10.04 12.44 -2.30
N GLU A 24 10.20 13.53 -3.02
CA GLU A 24 9.57 14.82 -2.68
C GLU A 24 8.04 14.74 -2.70
N ALA A 25 7.48 14.14 -3.75
CA ALA A 25 6.03 13.99 -3.88
C ALA A 25 5.47 13.04 -2.81
N MET A 26 6.18 11.93 -2.55
CA MET A 26 5.78 10.97 -1.52
C MET A 26 5.92 11.55 -0.11
N HIS A 27 6.89 12.42 0.13
CA HIS A 27 7.11 13.06 1.43
C HIS A 27 5.92 13.91 1.86
N LYS A 28 5.22 14.55 0.93
CA LYS A 28 3.98 15.29 1.24
C LYS A 28 2.92 14.39 1.88
N ILE A 29 2.88 13.13 1.47
CA ILE A 29 1.94 12.14 2.01
C ILE A 29 2.47 11.58 3.33
N MET A 30 3.74 11.16 3.35
CA MET A 30 4.34 10.50 4.50
C MET A 30 4.66 11.45 5.66
N SER A 31 4.65 12.75 5.45
CA SER A 31 4.74 13.77 6.51
C SER A 31 3.37 14.28 6.98
N ASP A 32 2.28 13.89 6.33
CA ASP A 32 0.93 14.26 6.72
C ASP A 32 0.42 13.35 7.85
N PRO A 33 0.22 13.88 9.06
CA PRO A 33 -0.24 13.06 10.19
C PRO A 33 -1.65 12.46 9.99
N VAL A 34 -2.47 13.07 9.14
CA VAL A 34 -3.81 12.53 8.83
C VAL A 34 -3.70 11.34 7.90
N ALA A 35 -2.91 11.43 6.84
CA ALA A 35 -2.66 10.31 5.91
C ALA A 35 -1.97 9.14 6.63
N MET A 36 -1.04 9.44 7.53
CA MET A 36 -0.22 8.46 8.26
C MET A 36 -0.86 7.94 9.56
N ARG A 37 -2.09 8.34 9.87
CA ARG A 37 -2.74 8.05 11.17
C ARG A 37 -2.70 6.57 11.57
N TYR A 38 -2.83 5.67 10.62
CA TYR A 38 -2.84 4.22 10.85
C TYR A 38 -1.71 3.48 10.13
N TRP A 39 -0.69 4.21 9.73
CA TRP A 39 0.50 3.62 9.12
C TRP A 39 1.39 2.97 10.19
N SER A 40 2.28 2.08 9.77
CA SER A 40 3.15 1.31 10.68
C SER A 40 4.32 2.11 11.26
N THR A 41 4.53 3.34 10.78
CA THR A 41 5.54 4.27 11.30
C THR A 41 4.90 5.63 11.58
N PRO A 42 5.50 6.46 12.46
CA PRO A 42 5.08 7.86 12.60
C PRO A 42 5.23 8.62 11.28
N PRO A 43 4.55 9.76 11.12
CA PRO A 43 4.82 10.65 10.00
C PRO A 43 6.31 10.98 9.89
N HIS A 44 6.84 11.01 8.68
CA HIS A 44 8.22 11.40 8.44
C HIS A 44 8.43 12.87 8.79
N SER A 45 9.45 13.17 9.57
CA SER A 45 9.81 14.55 9.94
C SER A 45 10.78 15.18 8.94
N GLU A 46 11.65 14.38 8.33
CA GLU A 46 12.68 14.82 7.41
C GLU A 46 12.53 14.15 6.05
N LEU A 47 12.85 14.90 4.98
CA LEU A 47 12.82 14.36 3.62
C LEU A 47 13.72 13.13 3.47
N ALA A 48 14.85 13.10 4.15
CA ALA A 48 15.80 11.98 4.11
C ALA A 48 15.17 10.64 4.52
N GLU A 49 14.21 10.64 5.44
CA GLU A 49 13.48 9.43 5.83
C GLU A 49 12.66 8.87 4.66
N THR A 50 11.99 9.76 3.92
CA THR A 50 11.22 9.38 2.73
C THR A 50 12.14 8.96 1.57
N GLU A 51 13.28 9.61 1.40
CA GLU A 51 14.29 9.21 0.40
C GLU A 51 14.78 7.78 0.65
N GLN A 52 15.08 7.43 1.88
CA GLN A 52 15.48 6.06 2.26
C GLN A 52 14.35 5.06 2.02
N TRP A 53 13.12 5.42 2.37
CA TRP A 53 11.95 4.57 2.15
C TRP A 53 11.70 4.32 0.65
N ILE A 54 11.76 5.36 -0.18
CA ILE A 54 11.64 5.27 -1.65
C ILE A 54 12.77 4.42 -2.24
N ALA A 55 14.01 4.61 -1.79
CA ALA A 55 15.16 3.83 -2.25
C ALA A 55 14.95 2.33 -1.95
N SER A 56 14.49 2.00 -0.75
CA SER A 56 14.19 0.60 -0.39
C SER A 56 13.12 -0.02 -1.28
N MET A 57 12.15 0.78 -1.70
CA MET A 57 11.09 0.33 -2.62
C MET A 57 11.60 0.17 -4.05
N ALA A 58 12.40 1.13 -4.55
CA ALA A 58 12.95 1.12 -5.90
C ALA A 58 13.98 0.01 -6.12
N GLU A 59 14.75 -0.33 -5.10
CA GLU A 59 15.85 -1.31 -5.15
C GLU A 59 15.44 -2.71 -4.67
N SER A 60 14.16 -2.92 -4.40
CA SER A 60 13.65 -4.19 -3.87
C SER A 60 13.68 -5.32 -4.91
N ASP A 61 13.82 -6.55 -4.41
CA ASP A 61 13.73 -7.76 -5.20
C ASP A 61 12.27 -8.04 -5.60
N PRO A 62 11.92 -8.04 -6.89
CA PRO A 62 10.55 -8.30 -7.35
C PRO A 62 10.05 -9.71 -7.03
N ALA A 63 10.92 -10.66 -6.70
CA ALA A 63 10.53 -12.00 -6.27
C ALA A 63 9.85 -11.99 -4.88
N THR A 64 10.18 -11.03 -4.03
CA THR A 64 9.68 -10.93 -2.65
C THR A 64 8.79 -9.72 -2.42
N ARG A 65 8.90 -8.71 -3.27
CA ARG A 65 8.16 -7.43 -3.15
C ARG A 65 7.55 -7.04 -4.49
N ASP A 66 6.26 -6.77 -4.49
CA ASP A 66 5.52 -6.33 -5.69
C ASP A 66 4.76 -5.06 -5.35
N ASP A 67 5.48 -3.95 -5.31
CA ASP A 67 5.02 -2.68 -4.77
C ASP A 67 5.04 -1.57 -5.83
N PHE A 68 4.07 -0.67 -5.79
CA PHE A 68 3.85 0.32 -6.83
C PHE A 68 3.60 1.71 -6.26
N ILE A 69 4.11 2.71 -6.98
CA ILE A 69 3.64 4.08 -6.88
C ILE A 69 2.35 4.19 -7.69
N VAL A 70 1.33 4.81 -7.11
CA VAL A 70 0.04 5.06 -7.76
C VAL A 70 0.04 6.49 -8.29
N THR A 71 -0.25 6.64 -9.59
CA THR A 71 -0.34 7.95 -10.23
C THR A 71 -1.69 8.19 -10.88
N PHE A 72 -2.13 9.44 -10.85
CA PHE A 72 -3.32 9.94 -11.53
C PHE A 72 -2.95 11.18 -12.34
N GLY A 73 -3.21 11.16 -13.65
CA GLY A 73 -2.83 12.27 -14.52
C GLY A 73 -1.34 12.61 -14.49
N GLY A 74 -0.47 11.62 -14.31
CA GLY A 74 0.98 11.80 -14.18
C GLY A 74 1.45 12.28 -12.80
N ARG A 75 0.54 12.52 -11.87
CA ARG A 75 0.84 12.97 -10.50
C ARG A 75 0.84 11.77 -9.54
N LEU A 76 1.86 11.68 -8.71
CA LEU A 76 1.91 10.70 -7.63
C LEU A 76 0.81 11.02 -6.60
N ILE A 77 -0.05 10.03 -6.32
CA ILE A 77 -1.12 10.15 -5.33
C ILE A 77 -0.99 9.15 -4.18
N GLY A 78 -0.02 8.24 -4.22
CA GLY A 78 0.23 7.29 -3.14
C GLY A 78 1.00 6.06 -3.58
N LYS A 79 0.84 5.00 -2.81
CA LYS A 79 1.43 3.68 -3.09
C LYS A 79 0.41 2.57 -2.81
N LEU A 80 0.54 1.46 -3.52
CA LEU A 80 -0.21 0.24 -3.26
C LEU A 80 0.60 -0.97 -3.76
N GLY A 81 0.66 -2.01 -2.96
CA GLY A 81 1.27 -3.27 -3.35
C GLY A 81 1.77 -4.09 -2.16
N ALA A 82 2.46 -5.19 -2.47
CA ALA A 82 3.01 -6.08 -1.47
C ALA A 82 4.44 -5.67 -1.13
N TRP A 83 4.61 -5.13 0.05
CA TRP A 83 5.94 -4.79 0.59
C TRP A 83 6.74 -6.06 0.96
N ARG A 84 6.04 -7.14 1.23
CA ARG A 84 6.58 -8.47 1.45
C ARG A 84 5.50 -9.50 1.14
N LEU A 85 5.57 -10.12 -0.03
CA LEU A 85 4.57 -11.11 -0.45
C LEU A 85 4.37 -12.21 0.61
N PRO A 86 3.13 -12.59 0.92
CA PRO A 86 1.85 -12.15 0.32
C PRO A 86 1.23 -10.92 0.98
N GLU A 87 1.88 -10.28 1.95
CA GLU A 87 1.35 -9.13 2.67
C GLU A 87 1.44 -7.85 1.85
N PHE A 88 0.30 -7.18 1.68
CA PHE A 88 0.23 -5.91 0.96
C PHE A 88 -0.34 -4.79 1.83
N GLY A 89 -0.15 -3.57 1.38
CA GLY A 89 -0.70 -2.38 2.00
C GLY A 89 -0.82 -1.24 1.00
N PHE A 90 -1.50 -0.19 1.41
CA PHE A 90 -1.69 1.01 0.59
C PHE A 90 -1.77 2.26 1.42
N LEU A 91 -1.35 3.36 0.81
CA LEU A 91 -1.36 4.70 1.40
C LEU A 91 -1.65 5.69 0.28
N LEU A 92 -2.68 6.52 0.43
CA LEU A 92 -3.02 7.57 -0.52
C LEU A 92 -2.99 8.94 0.15
N ASP A 93 -2.63 9.95 -0.64
CA ASP A 93 -2.85 11.35 -0.29
C ASP A 93 -4.32 11.56 0.03
N ARG A 94 -4.60 12.17 1.19
CA ARG A 94 -5.97 12.38 1.68
C ARG A 94 -6.86 13.18 0.75
N VAL A 95 -6.26 14.04 -0.10
CA VAL A 95 -7.02 14.82 -1.13
C VAL A 95 -7.73 13.92 -2.13
N TYR A 96 -7.25 12.69 -2.29
CA TYR A 96 -7.80 11.70 -3.22
C TYR A 96 -8.70 10.64 -2.55
N TRP A 97 -8.94 10.77 -1.25
CA TRP A 97 -9.83 9.84 -0.54
C TRP A 97 -11.30 9.99 -0.98
N GLY A 98 -12.06 8.92 -0.82
CA GLY A 98 -13.50 8.91 -1.08
C GLY A 98 -13.91 8.99 -2.56
N GLN A 99 -12.97 8.80 -3.49
CA GLN A 99 -13.19 8.91 -4.93
C GLN A 99 -13.01 7.58 -5.68
N GLY A 100 -12.79 6.50 -4.93
CA GLY A 100 -12.66 5.14 -5.47
C GLY A 100 -11.29 4.77 -6.00
N TYR A 101 -10.27 5.62 -5.86
CA TYR A 101 -8.93 5.33 -6.39
C TYR A 101 -8.25 4.15 -5.71
N ALA A 102 -8.32 4.05 -4.39
CA ALA A 102 -7.75 2.91 -3.67
C ALA A 102 -8.40 1.59 -4.08
N SER A 103 -9.73 1.58 -4.21
CA SER A 103 -10.48 0.40 -4.66
C SER A 103 -10.11 -0.01 -6.09
N GLU A 104 -9.99 0.96 -7.00
CA GLU A 104 -9.58 0.72 -8.39
C GLU A 104 -8.16 0.14 -8.47
N ALA A 105 -7.23 0.71 -7.75
CA ALA A 105 -5.84 0.23 -7.68
C ALA A 105 -5.77 -1.18 -7.06
N MET A 106 -6.53 -1.43 -6.01
CA MET A 106 -6.59 -2.74 -5.34
C MET A 106 -7.14 -3.82 -6.26
N ALA A 107 -8.23 -3.56 -6.98
CA ALA A 107 -8.80 -4.52 -7.94
C ALA A 107 -7.76 -4.93 -9.01
N ALA A 108 -7.04 -3.96 -9.55
CA ALA A 108 -6.01 -4.20 -10.56
C ALA A 108 -4.82 -4.98 -9.99
N PHE A 109 -4.39 -4.69 -8.78
CA PHE A 109 -3.32 -5.40 -8.11
C PHE A 109 -3.70 -6.86 -7.80
N ILE A 110 -4.91 -7.10 -7.32
CA ILE A 110 -5.44 -8.46 -7.07
C ILE A 110 -5.41 -9.27 -8.36
N GLU A 111 -5.90 -8.72 -9.48
CA GLU A 111 -5.92 -9.40 -10.76
C GLU A 111 -4.50 -9.70 -11.26
N ARG A 112 -3.58 -8.77 -11.11
CA ARG A 112 -2.16 -9.00 -11.38
C ARG A 112 -1.62 -10.19 -10.59
N ARG A 113 -1.84 -10.23 -9.27
CA ARG A 113 -1.33 -11.31 -8.44
C ARG A 113 -1.96 -12.66 -8.79
N ARG A 114 -3.25 -12.64 -9.13
CA ARG A 114 -3.94 -13.84 -9.63
C ARG A 114 -3.30 -14.35 -10.94
N SER A 115 -3.06 -13.46 -11.88
CA SER A 115 -2.44 -13.81 -13.17
C SER A 115 -0.99 -14.31 -13.04
N LEU A 116 -0.29 -13.91 -11.99
CA LEU A 116 1.07 -14.35 -11.67
C LEU A 116 1.10 -15.64 -10.83
N GLY A 117 -0.06 -16.24 -10.55
CA GLY A 117 -0.16 -17.52 -9.85
C GLY A 117 -0.01 -17.44 -8.33
N SER A 118 -0.21 -16.26 -7.74
CA SER A 118 -0.26 -16.16 -6.28
C SER A 118 -1.46 -16.91 -5.73
N SER A 119 -1.28 -17.59 -4.61
CA SER A 119 -2.36 -18.34 -3.95
C SER A 119 -3.19 -17.45 -3.02
N GLU A 120 -2.61 -16.37 -2.52
CA GLU A 120 -3.28 -15.50 -1.56
C GLU A 120 -2.65 -14.11 -1.51
N LEU A 121 -3.40 -13.17 -0.92
CA LEU A 121 -2.92 -11.90 -0.39
C LEU A 121 -3.33 -11.79 1.07
N THR A 122 -2.50 -11.15 1.88
CA THR A 122 -2.77 -10.86 3.28
C THR A 122 -2.63 -9.38 3.57
N ALA A 123 -3.30 -8.91 4.61
CA ALA A 123 -3.19 -7.54 5.10
C ALA A 123 -3.25 -7.51 6.62
N ASP A 124 -2.50 -6.58 7.21
CA ASP A 124 -2.51 -6.25 8.63
C ASP A 124 -3.00 -4.81 8.78
N VAL A 125 -4.09 -4.59 9.47
CA VAL A 125 -4.77 -3.30 9.55
C VAL A 125 -5.04 -2.93 11.00
N ASP A 126 -4.84 -1.66 11.35
CA ASP A 126 -5.29 -1.13 12.63
C ASP A 126 -6.83 -1.21 12.70
N PRO A 127 -7.41 -1.82 13.74
CA PRO A 127 -8.86 -2.01 13.85
C PRO A 127 -9.66 -0.70 13.86
N ARG A 128 -9.03 0.42 14.12
CA ARG A 128 -9.66 1.75 14.06
C ARG A 128 -9.78 2.30 12.64
N ASN A 129 -9.03 1.74 11.69
CA ASN A 129 -9.02 2.18 10.29
C ASN A 129 -10.23 1.63 9.52
N GLN A 130 -11.40 2.20 9.79
CA GLN A 130 -12.68 1.75 9.21
C GLN A 130 -12.71 1.82 7.69
N ALA A 131 -12.03 2.80 7.09
CA ALA A 131 -11.96 2.94 5.63
C ALA A 131 -11.26 1.74 4.99
N SER A 132 -10.11 1.32 5.53
CA SER A 132 -9.38 0.15 5.05
C SER A 132 -10.16 -1.14 5.27
N LEU A 133 -10.80 -1.31 6.43
CA LEU A 133 -11.63 -2.48 6.71
C LEU A 133 -12.75 -2.63 5.67
N ARG A 134 -13.43 -1.53 5.33
CA ARG A 134 -14.50 -1.55 4.32
C ARG A 134 -13.99 -1.88 2.92
N ILE A 135 -12.86 -1.30 2.51
CA ILE A 135 -12.28 -1.56 1.18
C ILE A 135 -11.87 -3.04 1.08
N LEU A 136 -11.18 -3.57 2.06
CA LEU A 136 -10.78 -4.98 2.08
C LEU A 136 -12.00 -5.91 1.99
N GLY A 137 -13.04 -5.64 2.78
CA GLY A 137 -14.28 -6.43 2.74
C GLY A 137 -14.96 -6.42 1.37
N ARG A 138 -14.99 -5.28 0.70
CA ARG A 138 -15.57 -5.15 -0.67
C ARG A 138 -14.81 -5.97 -1.70
N HIS A 139 -13.52 -6.19 -1.51
CA HIS A 139 -12.68 -7.00 -2.41
C HIS A 139 -12.59 -8.47 -2.01
N GLY A 140 -13.40 -8.90 -1.03
CA GLY A 140 -13.52 -10.30 -0.66
C GLY A 140 -12.50 -10.78 0.38
N PHE A 141 -11.72 -9.88 0.97
CA PHE A 141 -10.85 -10.24 2.09
C PHE A 141 -11.68 -10.63 3.30
N VAL A 142 -11.29 -11.70 3.97
CA VAL A 142 -11.92 -12.18 5.20
C VAL A 142 -10.97 -12.01 6.38
N GLU A 143 -11.52 -11.63 7.52
CA GLU A 143 -10.78 -11.54 8.77
C GLU A 143 -10.35 -12.94 9.22
N THR A 144 -9.07 -13.08 9.55
CA THR A 144 -8.49 -14.35 10.01
C THR A 144 -8.10 -14.32 11.48
N GLY A 145 -7.99 -13.15 12.09
CA GLY A 145 -7.64 -13.01 13.49
C GLY A 145 -7.39 -11.58 13.91
N ARG A 146 -7.17 -11.39 15.20
CA ARG A 146 -6.82 -10.13 15.83
C ARG A 146 -5.72 -10.33 16.85
N ALA A 147 -4.90 -9.31 17.06
CA ALA A 147 -3.91 -9.30 18.13
C ALA A 147 -3.76 -7.89 18.70
N SER A 148 -3.51 -7.81 19.99
CA SER A 148 -3.27 -6.54 20.68
C SER A 148 -1.78 -6.27 20.79
N GLY A 149 -1.40 -4.98 20.74
CA GLY A 149 -0.03 -4.55 21.00
C GLY A 149 0.99 -5.08 19.99
N THR A 150 0.63 -5.14 18.71
CA THR A 150 1.47 -5.71 17.65
C THR A 150 2.42 -4.72 17.01
N TRP A 151 2.08 -3.43 17.03
CA TRP A 151 2.88 -2.36 16.43
C TRP A 151 3.16 -1.25 17.41
N GLN A 152 4.43 -0.90 17.57
CA GLN A 152 4.86 0.30 18.27
C GLN A 152 5.02 1.42 17.24
N VAL A 153 4.14 2.41 17.25
CA VAL A 153 4.17 3.57 16.35
C VAL A 153 4.44 4.82 17.19
N GLY A 154 5.70 5.29 17.19
CA GLY A 154 6.12 6.31 18.13
C GLY A 154 5.92 5.84 19.58
N ASP A 155 5.14 6.58 20.36
CA ASP A 155 4.77 6.25 21.74
C ASP A 155 3.46 5.45 21.85
N GLU A 156 2.81 5.15 20.73
CA GLU A 156 1.53 4.45 20.70
C GLU A 156 1.71 2.96 20.40
N LEU A 157 1.09 2.12 21.22
CA LEU A 157 1.00 0.68 20.98
C LEU A 157 -0.30 0.38 20.26
N CYS A 158 -0.20 -0.12 19.03
CA CYS A 158 -1.34 -0.35 18.14
C CYS A 158 -1.65 -1.84 18.02
N ASP A 159 -2.92 -2.13 17.69
CA ASP A 159 -3.43 -3.47 17.51
C ASP A 159 -3.51 -3.83 16.03
N SER A 160 -3.74 -5.12 15.75
CA SER A 160 -3.89 -5.65 14.40
C SER A 160 -5.20 -6.40 14.21
N VAL A 161 -5.77 -6.24 13.02
CA VAL A 161 -6.74 -7.17 12.43
C VAL A 161 -6.10 -7.76 11.18
N TYR A 162 -6.07 -9.07 11.11
CA TYR A 162 -5.47 -9.79 9.98
C TYR A 162 -6.54 -10.20 8.97
N PHE A 163 -6.22 -10.01 7.70
CA PHE A 163 -7.09 -10.36 6.58
C PHE A 163 -6.39 -11.27 5.58
N ARG A 164 -7.18 -12.08 4.90
CA ARG A 164 -6.72 -12.97 3.83
C ARG A 164 -7.71 -12.97 2.68
N LEU A 165 -7.18 -12.95 1.45
CA LEU A 165 -7.90 -13.21 0.22
C LEU A 165 -7.26 -14.40 -0.48
N ALA A 166 -8.02 -15.47 -0.70
CA ALA A 166 -7.59 -16.56 -1.59
C ALA A 166 -7.74 -16.10 -3.04
N LEU A 167 -6.74 -16.37 -3.87
CA LEU A 167 -6.67 -15.95 -5.28
C LEU A 167 -6.99 -17.07 -6.26
#